data_ad9323e9cfb45ff40464bc7b56d9b809
#
_entry.id   ad9323e9cfb45ff40464bc7b56d9b809
#
_cell.length_a   1.000
_cell.length_b   1.000
_cell.length_c   1.000
_cell.angle_alpha   90.00
_cell.angle_beta   90.00
_cell.angle_gamma   90.00
#
_symmetry.space_group_name_H-M   'P 1'
#
loop_
_entity.id
_entity.type
_entity.pdbx_description
1 polymer ?
#
loop_
_entity_poly.entity_id
_entity_poly.type
_entity_poly.pdbx_seq_one_letter_code
_entity_poly.pdbx_strand_id
1 'polypeptide(L)'
;MSAPWPLDEQLCFALYAANMAMQRTYKPMLDELGLTYPQYLAMLVLWEEDGRTIGAIAQRLGLESSTVTPLVKRLEASGMVARERDPQDERQVRVRLTPGGLALRDQCGCLGEEITARSGMSVERLIGFREDMRALRRELERSEEHGGRATIAGSAD
;
A
#
# COMPACT_ATOMS: atom_id res chain seq x y z
N MET A 1 -17.03 -33.23 -3.30
CA MET A 1 -16.57 -31.88 -2.86
C MET A 1 -15.67 -32.08 -1.66
N SER A 2 -14.42 -31.60 -1.73
CA SER A 2 -13.51 -31.64 -0.58
C SER A 2 -13.92 -30.56 0.43
N ALA A 3 -13.79 -30.86 1.72
CA ALA A 3 -13.97 -29.87 2.77
C ALA A 3 -12.93 -28.74 2.60
N PRO A 4 -13.25 -27.50 2.99
CA PRO A 4 -12.25 -26.44 3.00
C PRO A 4 -11.12 -26.77 3.98
N TRP A 5 -9.91 -26.34 3.62
CA TRP A 5 -8.75 -26.53 4.49
C TRP A 5 -8.96 -25.81 5.84
N PRO A 6 -8.44 -26.36 6.95
CA PRO A 6 -8.46 -25.69 8.23
C PRO A 6 -7.87 -24.27 8.13
N LEU A 7 -8.35 -23.37 8.97
CA LEU A 7 -7.95 -21.95 8.92
C LEU A 7 -6.42 -21.76 8.98
N ASP A 8 -5.76 -22.49 9.88
CA ASP A 8 -4.31 -22.38 10.10
C ASP A 8 -3.46 -22.94 8.94
N GLU A 9 -4.06 -23.73 8.05
CA GLU A 9 -3.39 -24.26 6.86
C GLU A 9 -3.58 -23.35 5.63
N GLN A 10 -4.37 -22.27 5.76
CA GLN A 10 -4.67 -21.39 4.66
C GLN A 10 -3.62 -20.27 4.51
N LEU A 11 -2.99 -20.18 3.33
CA LEU A 11 -2.03 -19.12 3.01
C LEU A 11 -2.65 -17.72 3.13
N CYS A 12 -3.90 -17.54 2.67
CA CYS A 12 -4.60 -16.26 2.75
C CYS A 12 -4.77 -15.79 4.20
N PHE A 13 -5.06 -16.72 5.12
CA PHE A 13 -5.15 -16.39 6.55
C PHE A 13 -3.79 -16.03 7.13
N ALA A 14 -2.74 -16.78 6.80
CA ALA A 14 -1.39 -16.48 7.25
C ALA A 14 -0.95 -15.07 6.83
N LEU A 15 -1.21 -14.68 5.58
CA LEU A 15 -0.94 -13.32 5.06
C LEU A 15 -1.77 -12.25 5.77
N TYR A 16 -3.06 -12.50 5.96
CA TYR A 16 -3.96 -11.60 6.68
C TYR A 16 -3.49 -11.39 8.13
N ALA A 17 -3.22 -12.45 8.86
CA ALA A 17 -2.79 -12.40 10.25
C ALA A 17 -1.43 -11.70 10.40
N ALA A 18 -0.48 -11.97 9.51
CA ALA A 18 0.82 -11.30 9.48
C ALA A 18 0.68 -9.79 9.20
N ASN A 19 -0.18 -9.40 8.24
CA ASN A 19 -0.44 -7.99 7.95
C ASN A 19 -1.07 -7.28 9.16
N MET A 20 -2.04 -7.91 9.83
CA MET A 20 -2.65 -7.35 11.05
C MET A 20 -1.65 -7.20 12.20
N ALA A 21 -0.76 -8.18 12.38
CA ALA A 21 0.31 -8.10 13.38
C ALA A 21 1.28 -6.95 13.08
N MET A 22 1.68 -6.81 11.82
CA MET A 22 2.56 -5.74 11.37
C MET A 22 1.92 -4.35 11.59
N GLN A 23 0.66 -4.17 11.23
CA GLN A 23 -0.05 -2.91 11.46
C GLN A 23 -0.15 -2.58 12.95
N ARG A 24 -0.41 -3.57 13.82
CA ARG A 24 -0.40 -3.35 15.28
C ARG A 24 0.97 -2.92 15.80
N THR A 25 2.05 -3.44 15.22
CA THR A 25 3.42 -3.05 15.58
C THR A 25 3.74 -1.62 15.13
N TYR A 26 3.29 -1.21 13.94
CA TYR A 26 3.45 0.17 13.45
C TYR A 26 2.60 1.18 14.23
N LYS A 27 1.44 0.77 14.72
CA LYS A 27 0.43 1.69 15.25
C LYS A 27 0.96 2.69 16.29
N PRO A 28 1.67 2.29 17.37
CA PRO A 28 2.15 3.25 18.37
C PRO A 28 3.07 4.31 17.77
N MET A 29 3.98 3.91 16.88
CA MET A 29 4.93 4.80 16.23
C MET A 29 4.23 5.78 15.27
N LEU A 30 3.24 5.28 14.52
CA LEU A 30 2.48 6.11 13.59
C LEU A 30 1.50 7.05 14.31
N ASP A 31 0.93 6.64 15.44
CA ASP A 31 0.08 7.49 16.27
C ASP A 31 0.86 8.72 16.79
N GLU A 32 2.13 8.56 17.16
CA GLU A 32 3.02 9.68 17.55
C GLU A 32 3.26 10.67 16.41
N LEU A 33 3.23 10.18 15.17
CA LEU A 33 3.39 10.98 13.96
C LEU A 33 2.07 11.51 13.38
N GLY A 34 0.94 11.16 14.00
CA GLY A 34 -0.40 11.54 13.53
C GLY A 34 -0.82 10.87 12.24
N LEU A 35 -0.28 9.68 11.92
CA LEU A 35 -0.55 8.93 10.69
C LEU A 35 -1.30 7.63 10.97
N THR A 36 -2.17 7.26 10.04
CA THR A 36 -2.63 5.87 9.89
C THR A 36 -1.67 5.09 8.99
N TYR A 37 -1.68 3.77 9.05
CA TYR A 37 -0.82 2.94 8.19
C TYR A 37 -1.07 3.18 6.68
N PRO A 38 -2.32 3.27 6.18
CA PRO A 38 -2.53 3.65 4.77
C PRO A 38 -2.01 5.05 4.40
N GLN A 39 -2.09 6.02 5.31
CA GLN A 39 -1.50 7.35 5.09
C GLN A 39 0.02 7.28 5.00
N TYR A 40 0.66 6.51 5.88
CA TYR A 40 2.10 6.26 5.81
C TYR A 40 2.52 5.64 4.49
N LEU A 41 1.77 4.65 3.97
CA LEU A 41 2.05 4.07 2.65
C LEU A 41 1.93 5.10 1.51
N ALA A 42 0.94 5.99 1.56
CA ALA A 42 0.82 7.06 0.57
C ALA A 42 1.97 8.07 0.66
N MET A 43 2.43 8.40 1.88
CA MET A 43 3.60 9.25 2.08
C MET A 43 4.88 8.59 1.55
N LEU A 44 5.06 7.27 1.74
CA LEU A 44 6.20 6.54 1.16
C LEU A 44 6.23 6.66 -0.37
N VAL A 45 5.07 6.54 -1.04
CA VAL A 45 4.96 6.71 -2.50
C VAL A 45 5.38 8.13 -2.93
N LEU A 46 4.97 9.15 -2.18
CA LEU A 46 5.31 10.55 -2.46
C LEU A 46 6.76 10.89 -2.13
N TRP A 47 7.34 10.27 -1.12
CA TRP A 47 8.77 10.42 -0.82
C TRP A 47 9.69 9.75 -1.84
N GLU A 48 9.19 8.71 -2.54
CA GLU A 48 9.90 8.12 -3.70
C GLU A 48 9.87 9.09 -4.89
N GLU A 49 8.72 9.69 -5.18
CA GLU A 49 8.51 10.62 -6.28
C GLU A 49 7.34 11.55 -5.98
N ASP A 50 7.65 12.83 -5.76
CA ASP A 50 6.67 13.87 -5.48
C ASP A 50 5.82 14.24 -6.72
N GLY A 51 4.66 14.80 -6.51
CA GLY A 51 3.79 15.30 -7.58
C GLY A 51 3.04 14.22 -8.35
N ARG A 52 2.90 13.01 -7.80
CA ARG A 52 2.11 11.95 -8.41
C ARG A 52 0.63 12.27 -8.41
N THR A 53 -0.10 11.80 -9.42
CA THR A 53 -1.57 11.87 -9.42
C THR A 53 -2.17 10.90 -8.42
N ILE A 54 -3.42 11.14 -8.00
CA ILE A 54 -4.16 10.20 -7.15
C ILE A 54 -4.23 8.81 -7.79
N GLY A 55 -4.46 8.74 -9.12
CA GLY A 55 -4.47 7.47 -9.85
C GLY A 55 -3.12 6.75 -9.82
N ALA A 56 -2.00 7.48 -9.94
CA ALA A 56 -0.66 6.89 -9.85
C ALA A 56 -0.34 6.38 -8.44
N ILE A 57 -0.77 7.10 -7.40
CA ILE A 57 -0.64 6.63 -6.01
C ILE A 57 -1.47 5.36 -5.80
N ALA A 58 -2.72 5.34 -6.27
CA ALA A 58 -3.61 4.18 -6.17
C ALA A 58 -2.99 2.95 -6.86
N GLN A 59 -2.53 3.11 -8.09
CA GLN A 59 -1.86 2.03 -8.83
C GLN A 59 -0.62 1.49 -8.10
N ARG A 60 0.21 2.38 -7.55
CA ARG A 60 1.42 1.99 -6.81
C ARG A 60 1.11 1.19 -5.55
N LEU A 61 -0.02 1.50 -4.90
CA LEU A 61 -0.48 0.82 -3.67
C LEU A 61 -1.38 -0.39 -3.94
N GLY A 62 -1.80 -0.64 -5.18
CA GLY A 62 -2.77 -1.68 -5.51
C GLY A 62 -4.17 -1.36 -4.97
N LEU A 63 -4.55 -0.09 -4.94
CA LEU A 63 -5.83 0.41 -4.43
C LEU A 63 -6.63 1.11 -5.54
N GLU A 64 -7.92 1.29 -5.31
CA GLU A 64 -8.77 2.13 -6.14
C GLU A 64 -8.59 3.62 -5.82
N SER A 65 -8.74 4.48 -6.82
CA SER A 65 -8.67 5.94 -6.64
C SER A 65 -9.70 6.45 -5.63
N SER A 66 -10.88 5.82 -5.58
CA SER A 66 -11.93 6.10 -4.59
C SER A 66 -11.49 5.86 -3.14
N THR A 67 -10.58 4.93 -2.91
CA THR A 67 -9.97 4.65 -1.60
C THR A 67 -8.88 5.66 -1.26
N VAL A 68 -8.06 6.05 -2.25
CA VAL A 68 -6.94 6.97 -2.05
C VAL A 68 -7.39 8.42 -1.88
N THR A 69 -8.44 8.86 -2.57
CA THR A 69 -8.93 10.24 -2.50
C THR A 69 -9.22 10.72 -1.07
N PRO A 70 -10.00 10.01 -0.23
CA PRO A 70 -10.25 10.44 1.15
C PRO A 70 -8.99 10.39 2.01
N LEU A 71 -8.07 9.48 1.72
CA LEU A 71 -6.79 9.34 2.41
C LEU A 71 -5.91 10.58 2.17
N VAL A 72 -5.79 11.01 0.92
CA VAL A 72 -5.05 12.22 0.53
C VAL A 72 -5.71 13.48 1.09
N LYS A 73 -7.05 13.57 1.12
CA LYS A 73 -7.77 14.68 1.74
C LYS A 73 -7.41 14.84 3.24
N ARG A 74 -7.27 13.74 3.96
CA ARG A 74 -6.87 13.77 5.37
C ARG A 74 -5.41 14.19 5.54
N LEU A 75 -4.51 13.74 4.66
CA LEU A 75 -3.11 14.19 4.63
C LEU A 75 -2.99 15.70 4.33
N GLU A 76 -3.82 16.21 3.43
CA GLU A 76 -3.90 17.65 3.16
C GLU A 76 -4.42 18.43 4.38
N ALA A 77 -5.49 17.94 5.02
CA ALA A 77 -6.03 18.57 6.23
C ALA A 77 -5.02 18.61 7.40
N SER A 78 -4.11 17.63 7.47
CA SER A 78 -3.00 17.62 8.45
C SER A 78 -1.76 18.40 8.00
N GLY A 79 -1.80 19.04 6.82
CA GLY A 79 -0.72 19.88 6.32
C GLY A 79 0.47 19.12 5.75
N MET A 80 0.34 17.83 5.47
CA MET A 80 1.44 17.00 4.94
C MET A 80 1.58 17.07 3.44
N VAL A 81 0.47 17.29 2.72
CA VAL A 81 0.42 17.40 1.27
C VAL A 81 -0.48 18.56 0.84
N ALA A 82 -0.34 18.98 -0.41
CA ALA A 82 -1.25 19.86 -1.11
C ALA A 82 -1.79 19.16 -2.36
N ARG A 83 -3.06 19.40 -2.71
CA ARG A 83 -3.66 18.90 -3.93
C ARG A 83 -3.77 20.02 -4.95
N GLU A 84 -3.32 19.75 -6.15
CA GLU A 84 -3.37 20.67 -7.29
C GLU A 84 -4.02 19.99 -8.50
N ARG A 85 -4.79 20.72 -9.27
CA ARG A 85 -5.25 20.20 -10.57
C ARG A 85 -4.06 20.07 -11.51
N ASP A 86 -4.00 18.97 -12.26
CA ASP A 86 -2.95 18.78 -13.25
C ASP A 86 -3.10 19.84 -14.35
N PRO A 87 -2.06 20.64 -14.64
CA PRO A 87 -2.13 21.66 -15.69
C PRO A 87 -2.35 21.08 -17.10
N GLN A 88 -2.00 19.80 -17.32
CA GLN A 88 -2.12 19.12 -18.61
C GLN A 88 -3.44 18.35 -18.75
N ASP A 89 -4.05 17.94 -17.63
CA ASP A 89 -5.33 17.25 -17.60
C ASP A 89 -6.10 17.63 -16.32
N GLU A 90 -6.99 18.59 -16.42
CA GLU A 90 -7.79 19.12 -15.31
C GLU A 90 -8.67 18.07 -14.61
N ARG A 91 -8.84 16.87 -15.20
CA ARG A 91 -9.56 15.74 -14.60
C ARG A 91 -8.72 15.04 -13.54
N GLN A 92 -7.40 15.24 -13.57
CA GLN A 92 -6.45 14.63 -12.65
C GLN A 92 -6.06 15.59 -11.53
N VAL A 93 -5.86 15.05 -10.35
CA VAL A 93 -5.35 15.77 -9.18
C VAL A 93 -3.94 15.27 -8.88
N ARG A 94 -2.97 16.17 -8.87
CA ARG A 94 -1.60 15.92 -8.40
C ARG A 94 -1.51 16.20 -6.91
N VAL A 95 -0.71 15.38 -6.26
CA VAL A 95 -0.46 15.47 -4.82
C VAL A 95 1.01 15.83 -4.62
N ARG A 96 1.27 16.95 -3.96
CA ARG A 96 2.63 17.43 -3.67
C ARG A 96 2.90 17.43 -2.18
N LEU A 97 4.11 17.11 -1.83
CA LEU A 97 4.60 17.24 -0.46
C LEU A 97 4.70 18.71 -0.05
N THR A 98 4.25 19.02 1.16
CA THR A 98 4.54 20.30 1.81
C THR A 98 5.88 20.23 2.53
N PRO A 99 6.43 21.36 3.02
CA PRO A 99 7.58 21.34 3.93
C PRO A 99 7.36 20.43 5.16
N GLY A 100 6.13 20.40 5.70
CA GLY A 100 5.75 19.49 6.79
C GLY A 100 5.79 18.02 6.37
N GLY A 101 5.30 17.69 5.17
CA GLY A 101 5.38 16.34 4.63
C GLY A 101 6.81 15.88 4.34
N LEU A 102 7.70 16.79 3.94
CA LEU A 102 9.13 16.49 3.78
C LEU A 102 9.82 16.26 5.13
N ALA A 103 9.57 17.12 6.13
CA ALA A 103 10.13 16.98 7.47
C ALA A 103 9.70 15.67 8.15
N LEU A 104 8.48 15.20 7.88
CA LEU A 104 7.97 13.93 8.40
C LEU A 104 8.77 12.72 7.88
N ARG A 105 9.35 12.79 6.70
CA ARG A 105 10.20 11.73 6.12
C ARG A 105 11.36 11.38 7.06
N ASP A 106 12.03 12.37 7.61
CA ASP A 106 13.17 12.16 8.49
C ASP A 106 12.76 11.48 9.80
N GLN A 107 11.55 11.79 10.30
CA GLN A 107 10.99 11.16 11.50
C GLN A 107 10.56 9.70 11.26
N CYS A 108 10.19 9.34 10.03
CA CYS A 108 9.80 7.99 9.64
C CYS A 108 10.98 7.08 9.30
N GLY A 109 12.20 7.60 9.21
CA GLY A 109 13.36 6.86 8.70
C GLY A 109 13.67 5.57 9.47
N CYS A 110 13.44 5.54 10.79
CA CYS A 110 13.71 4.38 11.63
C CYS A 110 12.59 3.33 11.69
N LEU A 111 11.40 3.60 11.12
CA LEU A 111 10.24 2.70 11.26
C LEU A 111 10.50 1.30 10.66
N GLY A 112 11.16 1.24 9.51
CA GLY A 112 11.51 -0.03 8.86
C GLY A 112 12.55 -0.83 9.66
N GLU A 113 13.52 -0.16 10.26
CA GLU A 113 14.55 -0.77 11.12
C GLU A 113 13.92 -1.35 12.39
N GLU A 114 13.01 -0.63 13.01
CA GLU A 114 12.29 -1.08 14.20
C GLU A 114 11.45 -2.33 13.93
N ILE A 115 10.74 -2.40 12.80
CA ILE A 115 10.00 -3.59 12.39
C ILE A 115 10.95 -4.77 12.15
N THR A 116 12.08 -4.54 11.50
CA THR A 116 13.10 -5.56 11.27
C THR A 116 13.60 -6.12 12.58
N ALA A 117 13.94 -5.26 13.54
CA ALA A 117 14.39 -5.66 14.87
C ALA A 117 13.33 -6.46 15.63
N ARG A 118 12.07 -6.01 15.60
CA ARG A 118 10.95 -6.70 16.29
C ARG A 118 10.55 -8.02 15.65
N SER A 119 10.82 -8.21 14.36
CA SER A 119 10.50 -9.45 13.66
C SER A 119 11.32 -10.66 14.15
N GLY A 120 12.48 -10.42 14.73
CA GLY A 120 13.43 -11.48 15.13
C GLY A 120 14.03 -12.24 13.94
N MET A 121 13.84 -11.75 12.71
CA MET A 121 14.36 -12.34 11.48
C MET A 121 15.60 -11.61 11.01
N SER A 122 16.52 -12.31 10.32
CA SER A 122 17.63 -11.65 9.65
C SER A 122 17.12 -10.82 8.46
N VAL A 123 17.89 -9.81 8.10
CA VAL A 123 17.56 -8.92 6.95
C VAL A 123 17.44 -9.74 5.65
N GLU A 124 18.33 -10.70 5.44
CA GLU A 124 18.33 -11.56 4.24
C GLU A 124 17.04 -12.39 4.17
N ARG A 125 16.57 -12.91 5.31
CA ARG A 125 15.31 -13.67 5.37
C ARG A 125 14.10 -12.79 5.09
N LEU A 126 14.09 -11.57 5.61
CA LEU A 126 13.02 -10.60 5.31
C LEU A 126 13.00 -10.18 3.85
N ILE A 127 14.19 -10.01 3.23
CA ILE A 127 14.30 -9.73 1.80
C ILE A 127 13.73 -10.90 0.98
N GLY A 128 14.13 -12.15 1.29
CA GLY A 128 13.60 -13.33 0.61
C GLY A 128 12.07 -13.42 0.72
N PHE A 129 11.54 -13.25 1.92
CA PHE A 129 10.10 -13.26 2.15
C PHE A 129 9.36 -12.17 1.36
N ARG A 130 9.92 -10.97 1.30
CA ARG A 130 9.36 -9.88 0.47
C ARG A 130 9.33 -10.23 -1.02
N GLU A 131 10.38 -10.87 -1.54
CA GLU A 131 10.43 -11.29 -2.95
C GLU A 131 9.41 -12.40 -3.25
N ASP A 132 9.22 -13.36 -2.31
CA ASP A 132 8.19 -14.40 -2.43
C ASP A 132 6.79 -13.80 -2.48
N MET A 133 6.50 -12.82 -1.62
CA MET A 133 5.22 -12.11 -1.62
C MET A 133 4.98 -11.30 -2.90
N ARG A 134 6.04 -10.68 -3.44
CA ARG A 134 5.97 -10.00 -4.74
C ARG A 134 5.72 -10.96 -5.89
N ALA A 135 6.34 -12.13 -5.87
CA ALA A 135 6.13 -13.17 -6.88
C ALA A 135 4.68 -13.68 -6.83
N LEU A 136 4.18 -14.01 -5.64
CA LEU A 136 2.80 -14.44 -5.44
C LEU A 136 1.80 -13.40 -5.98
N ARG A 137 1.99 -12.13 -5.64
CA ARG A 137 1.12 -11.04 -6.12
C ARG A 137 1.09 -10.97 -7.64
N ARG A 138 2.26 -11.00 -8.30
CA ARG A 138 2.35 -10.97 -9.77
C ARG A 138 1.61 -12.12 -10.43
N GLU A 139 1.70 -13.33 -9.87
CA GLU A 139 0.99 -14.49 -10.42
C GLU A 139 -0.53 -14.38 -10.28
N LEU A 140 -1.01 -13.88 -9.14
CA LEU A 140 -2.44 -13.66 -8.91
C LEU A 140 -3.00 -12.59 -9.85
N GLU A 141 -2.32 -11.43 -9.98
CA GLU A 141 -2.71 -10.35 -10.90
C GLU A 141 -2.75 -10.82 -12.36
N ARG A 142 -1.77 -11.63 -12.79
CA ARG A 142 -1.72 -12.21 -14.14
C ARG A 142 -2.89 -13.17 -14.39
N SER A 143 -3.27 -13.94 -13.38
CA SER A 143 -4.40 -14.88 -13.47
C SER A 143 -5.73 -14.16 -13.63
N GLU A 144 -5.91 -13.01 -12.98
CA GLU A 144 -7.11 -12.18 -13.13
C GLU A 144 -7.25 -11.61 -14.55
N GLU A 145 -6.16 -11.13 -15.15
CA GLU A 145 -6.15 -10.62 -16.52
C GLU A 145 -6.52 -11.70 -17.56
N HIS A 146 -6.10 -12.95 -17.34
CA HIS A 146 -6.42 -14.07 -18.23
C HIS A 146 -7.81 -14.67 -17.97
N GLY A 147 -8.27 -14.71 -16.71
CA GLY A 147 -9.60 -15.18 -16.34
C GLY A 147 -10.72 -14.24 -16.80
N GLY A 148 -10.49 -12.94 -16.78
CA GLY A 148 -11.43 -11.93 -17.30
C GLY A 148 -11.67 -12.03 -18.82
N ARG A 149 -10.74 -12.57 -19.59
CA ARG A 149 -10.89 -12.81 -21.03
C ARG A 149 -11.71 -14.08 -21.37
N ALA A 150 -11.70 -15.06 -20.48
CA ALA A 150 -12.42 -16.31 -20.73
C ALA A 150 -13.94 -16.19 -20.51
N THR A 151 -14.40 -15.29 -19.66
CA THR A 151 -15.82 -15.11 -19.34
C THR A 151 -16.59 -14.32 -20.41
N ILE A 152 -15.91 -13.55 -21.27
CA ILE A 152 -16.54 -12.74 -22.33
C ILE A 152 -16.73 -13.56 -23.64
N ALA A 153 -16.04 -14.69 -23.81
CA ALA A 153 -16.14 -15.53 -25.02
C ALA A 153 -17.21 -16.59 -24.95
N GLY A 154 -17.96 -16.74 -23.87
CA GLY A 154 -18.93 -17.80 -23.62
C GLY A 154 -20.42 -17.43 -23.69
N SER A 155 -20.78 -16.20 -24.09
CA SER A 155 -22.21 -15.79 -24.21
C SER A 155 -22.55 -15.25 -25.59
N ALA A 156 -22.34 -16.08 -26.61
CA ALA A 156 -22.91 -15.87 -27.93
C ALA A 156 -23.20 -17.27 -28.53
N ASP A 157 -24.34 -17.87 -28.13
CA ASP A 157 -25.18 -18.78 -28.91
C ASP A 157 -26.57 -18.81 -28.27
#